data_dcbd48dc4d56ea86b099286e65fa7c01
#
_entry.id   dcbd48dc4d56ea86b099286e65fa7c01
#
_cell.length_a   1.000
_cell.length_b   1.000
_cell.length_c   1.000
_cell.angle_alpha   90.00
_cell.angle_beta   90.00
_cell.angle_gamma   90.00
#
_symmetry.space_group_name_H-M   'P 1'
#
loop_
_entity.id
_entity.type
_entity.pdbx_description
1 polymer ?
#
loop_
_entity_poly.entity_id
_entity_poly.type
_entity_poly.pdbx_seq_one_letter_code
_entity_poly.pdbx_strand_id
1 'polypeptide(L)' 'MTDLGLYLSRKSVNRSDVSRKTGISKTRLSELANNTKTKLRADELYLIALAIDVDPCEILKKVCKDLALKEE' A
#
# COMPACT_ATOMS: atom_id res chain seq x y z
N MET A 1 -6.63 10.38 -3.24
CA MET A 1 -6.29 8.95 -3.09
C MET A 1 -4.82 8.76 -3.45
N THR A 2 -4.09 8.01 -2.64
CA THR A 2 -2.68 7.72 -2.89
C THR A 2 -2.52 6.67 -3.99
N ASP A 3 -1.30 6.48 -4.48
CA ASP A 3 -1.02 5.39 -5.43
C ASP A 3 -1.38 4.03 -4.84
N LEU A 4 -1.09 3.82 -3.56
CA LEU A 4 -1.50 2.59 -2.87
C LEU A 4 -3.01 2.45 -2.85
N GLY A 5 -3.73 3.52 -2.49
CA GLY A 5 -5.19 3.50 -2.46
C GLY A 5 -5.78 3.18 -3.82
N LEU A 6 -5.22 3.75 -4.88
CA LEU A 6 -5.66 3.49 -6.24
C LEU A 6 -5.41 2.03 -6.63
N TYR A 7 -4.24 1.50 -6.29
CA TYR A 7 -3.89 0.10 -6.55
C TYR A 7 -4.88 -0.85 -5.86
N LEU A 8 -5.14 -0.61 -4.56
CA LEU A 8 -6.07 -1.46 -3.80
C LEU A 8 -7.49 -1.38 -4.35
N SER A 9 -7.90 -0.18 -4.77
CA SER A 9 -9.22 0.03 -5.37
C SER A 9 -9.37 -0.77 -6.66
N ARG A 10 -8.36 -0.75 -7.52
CA ARG A 10 -8.38 -1.49 -8.79
C ARG A 10 -8.40 -3.00 -8.60
N LYS A 11 -7.85 -3.49 -7.50
CA LYS A 11 -7.86 -4.92 -7.15
C LYS A 11 -9.12 -5.34 -6.41
N SER A 12 -10.04 -4.43 -6.17
CA SER A 12 -11.28 -4.69 -5.42
C SER A 12 -11.01 -5.30 -4.05
N VAL A 13 -10.01 -4.79 -3.35
CA VAL A 13 -9.53 -5.33 -2.08
C VAL A 13 -10.48 -4.95 -0.94
N ASN A 14 -10.84 -5.93 -0.11
CA ASN A 14 -11.62 -5.69 1.09
C ASN A 14 -10.68 -5.26 2.23
N ARG A 15 -10.78 -3.99 2.65
CA ARG A 15 -9.91 -3.43 3.70
C ARG A 15 -10.08 -4.11 5.05
N SER A 16 -11.28 -4.59 5.37
CA SER A 16 -11.50 -5.33 6.62
C SER A 16 -10.70 -6.62 6.66
N ASP A 17 -10.65 -7.34 5.53
CA ASP A 17 -9.84 -8.54 5.39
C ASP A 17 -8.36 -8.24 5.52
N VAL A 18 -7.90 -7.18 4.87
CA VAL A 18 -6.48 -6.77 4.95
C VAL A 18 -6.13 -6.43 6.39
N SER A 19 -6.98 -5.67 7.07
CA SER A 19 -6.75 -5.32 8.49
C SER A 19 -6.65 -6.57 9.35
N ARG A 20 -7.55 -7.51 9.18
CA ARG A 20 -7.58 -8.74 9.96
C ARG A 20 -6.33 -9.59 9.73
N LYS A 21 -5.90 -9.71 8.47
CA LYS A 21 -4.76 -10.56 8.10
C LYS A 21 -3.41 -9.93 8.46
N THR A 22 -3.30 -8.62 8.39
CA THR A 22 -2.02 -7.92 8.59
C THR A 22 -1.82 -7.40 10.01
N GLY A 23 -2.89 -7.23 10.76
CA GLY A 23 -2.83 -6.54 12.05
C GLY A 23 -2.77 -5.01 11.92
N ILE A 24 -2.80 -4.47 10.72
CA ILE A 24 -2.85 -3.02 10.49
C ILE A 24 -4.29 -2.55 10.69
N SER A 25 -4.49 -1.50 11.49
CA SER A 25 -5.83 -1.00 11.76
C SER A 25 -6.50 -0.45 10.50
N LYS A 26 -7.83 -0.47 10.48
CA LYS A 26 -8.60 0.12 9.36
C LYS A 26 -8.32 1.62 9.23
N THR A 27 -8.16 2.32 10.35
CA THR A 27 -7.81 3.74 10.35
C THR A 27 -6.48 3.97 9.66
N ARG A 28 -5.48 3.17 10.00
CA ARG A 28 -4.15 3.25 9.36
C ARG A 28 -4.22 2.95 7.87
N LEU A 29 -4.97 1.92 7.48
CA LEU A 29 -5.16 1.59 6.06
C LEU A 29 -5.84 2.73 5.31
N SER A 30 -6.85 3.37 5.91
CA SER A 30 -7.50 4.53 5.31
C SER A 30 -6.53 5.68 5.11
N GLU A 31 -5.68 5.95 6.11
CA GLU A 31 -4.66 6.99 5.99
C GLU A 31 -3.67 6.68 4.87
N LEU A 32 -3.20 5.44 4.79
CA LEU A 32 -2.26 5.03 3.74
C LEU A 32 -2.89 5.13 2.35
N ALA A 33 -4.18 4.87 2.25
CA ALA A 33 -4.90 4.89 0.97
C ALA A 33 -5.29 6.30 0.51
N ASN A 34 -5.46 7.24 1.43
CA ASN A 34 -6.06 8.54 1.11
C ASN A 34 -5.17 9.75 1.40
N ASN A 35 -4.23 9.65 2.32
CA ASN A 35 -3.40 10.77 2.75
C ASN A 35 -2.01 10.67 2.13
N THR A 36 -1.72 11.55 1.17
CA THR A 36 -0.42 11.55 0.47
C THR A 36 0.77 11.89 1.36
N LYS A 37 0.52 12.45 2.54
CA LYS A 37 1.58 12.79 3.49
C LYS A 37 1.91 11.62 4.42
N THR A 38 1.05 10.62 4.50
CA THR A 38 1.30 9.45 5.34
C THR A 38 2.31 8.53 4.66
N LYS A 39 3.37 8.19 5.39
CA LYS A 39 4.43 7.34 4.85
C LYS A 39 4.07 5.87 5.01
N LEU A 40 4.15 5.13 3.93
CA LEU A 40 3.98 3.68 3.95
C LEU A 40 5.29 3.04 4.40
N ARG A 41 5.22 2.25 5.46
CA ARG A 41 6.39 1.52 5.97
C ARG A 41 6.62 0.27 5.13
N ALA A 42 7.89 -0.17 5.06
CA ALA A 42 8.24 -1.35 4.28
C ALA A 42 7.53 -2.62 4.79
N ASP A 43 7.42 -2.76 6.11
CA ASP A 43 6.73 -3.91 6.70
C ASP A 43 5.23 -3.89 6.39
N GLU A 44 4.63 -2.71 6.38
CA GLU A 44 3.22 -2.55 6.02
C GLU A 44 2.99 -2.96 4.57
N LEU A 45 3.85 -2.50 3.66
CA LEU A 45 3.75 -2.86 2.24
C LEU A 45 3.86 -4.37 2.04
N TYR A 46 4.82 -4.98 2.69
CA TYR A 46 5.05 -6.43 2.60
C TYR A 46 3.84 -7.21 3.09
N LEU A 47 3.31 -6.85 4.26
CA LEU A 47 2.15 -7.52 4.83
C LEU A 47 0.90 -7.35 3.97
N ILE A 48 0.67 -6.15 3.45
CA ILE A 48 -0.46 -5.89 2.56
C ILE A 48 -0.35 -6.76 1.31
N ALA A 49 0.83 -6.85 0.72
CA ALA A 49 1.06 -7.67 -0.47
C ALA A 49 0.74 -9.15 -0.19
N LEU A 50 1.18 -9.67 0.95
CA LEU A 50 0.85 -11.04 1.34
C LEU A 50 -0.66 -11.22 1.53
N ALA A 51 -1.33 -10.24 2.14
CA ALA A 51 -2.76 -10.33 2.43
C ALA A 51 -3.62 -10.38 1.16
N ILE A 52 -3.18 -9.73 0.09
CA ILE A 52 -3.92 -9.69 -1.18
C ILE A 52 -3.31 -10.61 -2.25
N ASP A 53 -2.34 -11.42 -1.85
CA ASP A 53 -1.74 -12.46 -2.69
C ASP A 53 -1.08 -11.90 -3.96
N VAL A 54 -0.31 -10.83 -3.80
CA VAL A 54 0.49 -10.26 -4.89
C VAL A 54 1.95 -10.17 -4.47
N ASP A 55 2.83 -10.09 -5.48
CA ASP A 55 4.26 -9.91 -5.26
C ASP A 55 4.51 -8.54 -4.63
N PRO A 56 5.19 -8.47 -3.46
CA PRO A 56 5.54 -7.19 -2.84
C PRO A 56 6.30 -6.25 -3.78
N CYS A 57 7.13 -6.78 -4.67
CA CYS A 57 7.86 -5.96 -5.64
C CYS A 57 6.91 -5.28 -6.62
N GLU A 58 5.82 -5.92 -6.99
CA GLU A 58 4.82 -5.31 -7.87
C GLU A 58 4.20 -4.08 -7.22
N ILE A 59 3.76 -4.19 -5.96
CA ILE A 59 3.21 -3.06 -5.24
C ILE A 59 4.25 -1.96 -5.05
N LEU A 60 5.47 -2.34 -4.67
CA LEU A 60 6.54 -1.38 -4.46
C LEU A 60 6.79 -0.53 -5.70
N LYS A 61 6.85 -1.15 -6.87
CA LYS A 61 7.05 -0.45 -8.13
C LYS A 61 5.89 0.51 -8.45
N LYS A 62 4.67 0.11 -8.15
CA LYS A 62 3.49 0.96 -8.38
C LYS A 62 3.45 2.15 -7.44
N VAL A 63 3.72 1.93 -6.17
CA VAL A 63 3.69 2.99 -5.15
C VAL A 63 4.83 3.99 -5.34
N CYS A 64 5.99 3.51 -5.79
CA CYS A 64 7.20 4.32 -5.95
C CYS A 64 7.49 4.71 -7.39
N LYS A 65 6.51 4.61 -8.28
CA LYS A 65 6.70 4.84 -9.72
C LYS A 65 7.31 6.19 -10.07
N ASP A 66 7.07 7.21 -9.24
CA ASP A 66 7.55 8.57 -9.50
C ASP A 66 8.88 8.88 -8.83
N LEU A 67 9.44 7.91 -8.09
CA LEU A 67 10.72 8.10 -7.42
C LEU A 67 11.87 7.78 -8.36
N ALA A 68 12.88 8.63 -8.32
CA ALA A 68 14.10 8.46 -9.10
C ALA A 68 15.28 8.98 -8.31
N LEU A 69 16.47 8.47 -8.65
CA LEU A 69 17.67 8.97 -8.05
C LEU A 69 17.94 10.40 -8.54
N LYS A 70 18.50 11.21 -7.67
CA LYS A 70 18.96 12.54 -8.08
C LYS A 70 20.23 12.37 -8.91
N GLU A 71 20.26 13.07 -10.05
CA GLU A 71 21.45 13.14 -10.87
C GLU A 71 22.19 14.43 -10.54
N GLU A 72 23.49 14.34 -10.42
CA GLU A 72 24.34 15.51 -10.19
C GLU A 72 24.90 16.03 -11.50
#